data_436bc3783b5129abcd7f9fcd36270494
#
_entry.id   436bc3783b5129abcd7f9fcd36270494
#
_cell.length_a   1.000
_cell.length_b   1.000
_cell.length_c   1.000
_cell.angle_alpha   90.00
_cell.angle_beta   90.00
_cell.angle_gamma   90.00
#
_symmetry.space_group_name_H-M   'P 1'
#
loop_
_entity.id
_entity.type
_entity.pdbx_description
1 polymer ?
#
loop_
_entity_poly.entity_id
_entity_poly.type
_entity_poly.pdbx_seq_one_letter_code
_entity_poly.pdbx_strand_id
1 'polypeptide(L)'
;VSELLVRNAELHPGMGHYAEMEKYYRSLPEAEILASPSLMQGMSMLCALVMDYEGSERWYGELQKFVEHCGRQDAAGKQARSRLAWLDISLPQRGVNGLTETIPAVFRLLTNKEVALPSFSVTSALPSIMNGGKDFSAWSKKDDLLYQTLRIPVEAVLGKDGFGLADTAIAESK
;
A
#
# COMPACT_ATOMS: atom_id res chain seq x y z
N VAL A 1 -9.48 19.87 8.13
CA VAL A 1 -8.17 19.37 7.63
C VAL A 1 -8.22 17.85 7.51
N SER A 2 -8.60 17.12 8.57
CA SER A 2 -8.64 15.65 8.58
C SER A 2 -9.47 15.05 7.44
N GLU A 3 -10.66 15.58 7.14
CA GLU A 3 -11.50 15.12 6.01
C GLU A 3 -10.80 15.22 4.66
N LEU A 4 -10.04 16.31 4.43
CA LEU A 4 -9.27 16.48 3.20
C LEU A 4 -8.13 15.47 3.10
N LEU A 5 -7.47 15.16 4.21
CA LEU A 5 -6.41 14.17 4.26
C LEU A 5 -6.94 12.76 4.09
N VAL A 6 -8.10 12.43 4.69
CA VAL A 6 -8.80 11.16 4.45
C VAL A 6 -9.12 11.01 2.97
N ARG A 7 -9.70 12.03 2.35
CA ARG A 7 -10.03 12.02 0.92
C ARG A 7 -8.79 11.88 0.05
N ASN A 8 -7.69 12.56 0.42
CA ASN A 8 -6.41 12.41 -0.29
C ASN A 8 -5.88 10.98 -0.19
N ALA A 9 -5.88 10.39 0.99
CA ALA A 9 -5.45 8.99 1.20
C ALA A 9 -6.35 7.97 0.47
N GLU A 10 -7.61 8.30 0.23
CA GLU A 10 -8.54 7.46 -0.54
C GLU A 10 -8.35 7.56 -2.04
N LEU A 11 -8.10 8.77 -2.55
CA LEU A 11 -7.87 9.01 -3.97
C LEU A 11 -6.46 8.63 -4.43
N HIS A 12 -5.49 8.77 -3.54
CA HIS A 12 -4.08 8.57 -3.82
C HIS A 12 -3.43 7.68 -2.74
N PRO A 13 -3.84 6.41 -2.62
CA PRO A 13 -3.37 5.55 -1.54
C PRO A 13 -1.88 5.17 -1.64
N GLY A 14 -1.30 5.32 -2.83
CA GLY A 14 0.12 5.07 -3.07
C GLY A 14 1.00 6.27 -2.71
N MET A 15 1.84 6.66 -3.67
CA MET A 15 2.87 7.69 -3.48
C MET A 15 2.35 9.13 -3.58
N GLY A 16 1.04 9.32 -3.77
CA GLY A 16 0.47 10.62 -4.11
C GLY A 16 0.56 11.64 -2.99
N HIS A 17 1.26 12.74 -3.24
CA HIS A 17 1.22 14.00 -2.49
C HIS A 17 1.47 13.95 -0.98
N TYR A 18 1.91 12.82 -0.41
CA TYR A 18 2.16 12.72 1.03
C TYR A 18 3.23 13.71 1.50
N ALA A 19 4.31 13.89 0.73
CA ALA A 19 5.35 14.84 1.07
C ALA A 19 4.83 16.30 1.11
N GLU A 20 3.94 16.65 0.16
CA GLU A 20 3.30 17.96 0.12
C GLU A 20 2.32 18.17 1.29
N MET A 21 1.70 17.08 1.74
CA MET A 21 0.73 17.06 2.82
C MET A 21 1.34 16.85 4.22
N GLU A 22 2.65 16.64 4.31
CA GLU A 22 3.35 16.32 5.57
C GLU A 22 2.98 17.24 6.72
N LYS A 23 3.05 18.56 6.48
CA LYS A 23 2.74 19.55 7.52
C LYS A 23 1.32 19.42 8.07
N TYR A 24 0.37 19.03 7.24
CA TYR A 24 -1.03 18.86 7.64
C TYR A 24 -1.22 17.56 8.42
N TYR A 25 -0.62 16.46 7.99
CA TYR A 25 -0.62 15.21 8.74
C TYR A 25 -0.02 15.40 10.14
N ARG A 26 1.16 16.05 10.22
CA ARG A 26 1.85 16.28 11.49
C ARG A 26 1.15 17.30 12.40
N SER A 27 0.22 18.11 11.88
CA SER A 27 -0.58 19.05 12.67
C SER A 27 -1.83 18.43 13.30
N LEU A 28 -2.21 17.22 12.90
CA LEU A 28 -3.37 16.55 13.47
C LEU A 28 -3.09 16.05 14.88
N PRO A 29 -4.06 16.15 15.79
CA PRO A 29 -4.01 15.45 17.05
C PRO A 29 -3.88 13.94 16.84
N GLU A 30 -3.04 13.28 17.62
CA GLU A 30 -2.83 11.83 17.51
C GLU A 30 -4.14 11.06 17.64
N ALA A 31 -5.05 11.49 18.50
CA ALA A 31 -6.36 10.87 18.67
C ALA A 31 -7.21 10.87 17.38
N GLU A 32 -7.12 11.92 16.56
CA GLU A 32 -7.82 11.96 15.26
C GLU A 32 -7.22 10.96 14.27
N ILE A 33 -5.90 10.81 14.28
CA ILE A 33 -5.20 9.85 13.40
C ILE A 33 -5.59 8.43 13.80
N LEU A 34 -5.55 8.11 15.09
CA LEU A 34 -5.90 6.78 15.62
C LEU A 34 -7.37 6.41 15.40
N ALA A 35 -8.26 7.38 15.24
CA ALA A 35 -9.66 7.15 14.94
C ALA A 35 -9.95 6.82 13.46
N SER A 36 -8.96 6.96 12.57
CA SER A 36 -9.15 6.82 11.11
C SER A 36 -8.14 5.87 10.46
N PRO A 37 -8.59 4.72 9.94
CA PRO A 37 -7.72 3.82 9.18
C PRO A 37 -7.01 4.50 8.01
N SER A 38 -7.68 5.44 7.32
CA SER A 38 -7.10 6.19 6.20
C SER A 38 -5.98 7.12 6.66
N LEU A 39 -6.11 7.76 7.82
CA LEU A 39 -5.07 8.63 8.36
C LEU A 39 -3.88 7.84 8.89
N MET A 40 -4.12 6.70 9.54
CA MET A 40 -3.04 5.79 9.97
C MET A 40 -2.24 5.26 8.77
N GLN A 41 -2.94 4.84 7.70
CA GLN A 41 -2.28 4.48 6.44
C GLN A 41 -1.44 5.64 5.89
N GLY A 42 -2.03 6.84 5.83
CA GLY A 42 -1.36 8.03 5.32
C GLY A 42 -0.11 8.39 6.12
N MET A 43 -0.18 8.30 7.45
CA MET A 43 0.98 8.52 8.32
C MET A 43 2.07 7.47 8.13
N SER A 44 1.70 6.19 8.00
CA SER A 44 2.67 5.13 7.73
C SER A 44 3.39 5.35 6.40
N MET A 45 2.65 5.67 5.33
CA MET A 45 3.22 5.98 4.02
C MET A 45 4.10 7.24 4.05
N LEU A 46 3.64 8.31 4.71
CA LEU A 46 4.41 9.55 4.86
C LEU A 46 5.76 9.29 5.54
N CYS A 47 5.73 8.61 6.68
CA CYS A 47 6.95 8.25 7.41
C CYS A 47 7.90 7.41 6.55
N ALA A 48 7.38 6.44 5.81
CA ALA A 48 8.20 5.63 4.90
C ALA A 48 8.87 6.45 3.80
N LEU A 49 8.15 7.42 3.22
CA LEU A 49 8.66 8.29 2.16
C LEU A 49 9.77 9.25 2.63
N VAL A 50 9.72 9.66 3.89
CA VAL A 50 10.79 10.48 4.49
C VAL A 50 11.86 9.63 5.19
N MET A 51 11.88 8.33 4.96
CA MET A 51 12.82 7.34 5.52
C MET A 51 12.74 7.18 7.04
N ASP A 52 11.66 7.64 7.67
CA ASP A 52 11.32 7.36 9.06
C ASP A 52 10.62 6.00 9.15
N TYR A 53 11.41 4.92 9.02
CA TYR A 53 10.86 3.57 9.00
C TYR A 53 10.30 3.13 10.36
N GLU A 54 10.83 3.64 11.46
CA GLU A 54 10.30 3.36 12.79
C GLU A 54 8.92 3.99 12.96
N GLY A 55 8.75 5.25 12.55
CA GLY A 55 7.46 5.92 12.53
C GLY A 55 6.46 5.23 11.62
N SER A 56 6.90 4.78 10.45
CA SER A 56 6.07 4.02 9.51
C SER A 56 5.53 2.73 10.14
N GLU A 57 6.40 1.93 10.75
CA GLU A 57 6.01 0.67 11.40
C GLU A 57 5.16 0.90 12.66
N ARG A 58 5.36 2.00 13.37
CA ARG A 58 4.49 2.40 14.48
C ARG A 58 3.04 2.58 14.00
N TRP A 59 2.82 3.39 12.96
CA TRP A 59 1.48 3.66 12.44
C TRP A 59 0.86 2.43 11.78
N TYR A 60 1.65 1.60 11.13
CA TYR A 60 1.22 0.29 10.65
C TYR A 60 0.72 -0.59 11.82
N GLY A 61 1.45 -0.64 12.92
CA GLY A 61 1.06 -1.39 14.12
C GLY A 61 -0.23 -0.87 14.77
N GLU A 62 -0.45 0.45 14.79
CA GLU A 62 -1.71 1.02 15.28
C GLU A 62 -2.89 0.64 14.37
N LEU A 63 -2.71 0.66 13.06
CA LEU A 63 -3.72 0.18 12.12
C LEU A 63 -4.00 -1.32 12.29
N GLN A 64 -2.99 -2.11 12.55
CA GLN A 64 -3.14 -3.55 12.84
C GLN A 64 -3.98 -3.77 14.11
N LYS A 65 -3.69 -3.05 15.20
CA LYS A 65 -4.49 -3.09 16.42
C LYS A 65 -5.94 -2.68 16.16
N PHE A 66 -6.15 -1.65 15.34
CA PHE A 66 -7.50 -1.23 14.95
C PHE A 66 -8.26 -2.37 14.26
N VAL A 67 -7.61 -3.08 13.32
CA VAL A 67 -8.18 -4.25 12.64
C VAL A 67 -8.54 -5.36 13.61
N GLU A 68 -7.69 -5.64 14.60
CA GLU A 68 -7.92 -6.69 15.61
C GLU A 68 -9.15 -6.41 16.48
N HIS A 69 -9.45 -5.13 16.74
CA HIS A 69 -10.61 -4.71 17.53
C HIS A 69 -11.92 -4.62 16.73
N CYS A 70 -11.86 -4.71 15.40
CA CYS A 70 -13.04 -4.63 14.54
C CYS A 70 -13.64 -6.00 14.24
N GLY A 71 -14.97 -6.05 14.18
CA GLY A 71 -15.69 -7.24 13.73
C GLY A 71 -15.41 -7.58 12.25
N ARG A 72 -15.44 -8.88 11.91
CA ARG A 72 -15.20 -9.33 10.52
C ARG A 72 -16.18 -8.74 9.51
N GLN A 73 -17.41 -8.51 9.90
CA GLN A 73 -18.51 -8.00 9.05
C GLN A 73 -18.67 -6.48 9.11
N ASP A 74 -17.90 -5.80 9.95
CA ASP A 74 -17.98 -4.36 10.09
C ASP A 74 -17.36 -3.65 8.87
N ALA A 75 -18.06 -2.63 8.36
CA ALA A 75 -17.60 -1.83 7.23
C ALA A 75 -16.27 -1.11 7.54
N ALA A 76 -16.14 -0.56 8.75
CA ALA A 76 -14.91 0.07 9.21
C ALA A 76 -13.77 -0.96 9.32
N GLY A 77 -14.05 -2.16 9.81
CA GLY A 77 -13.10 -3.25 9.84
C GLY A 77 -12.67 -3.72 8.45
N LYS A 78 -13.59 -3.77 7.48
CA LYS A 78 -13.24 -4.09 6.09
C LYS A 78 -12.35 -3.00 5.48
N GLN A 79 -12.67 -1.73 5.72
CA GLN A 79 -11.85 -0.61 5.27
C GLN A 79 -10.45 -0.68 5.88
N ALA A 80 -10.34 -0.89 7.19
CA ALA A 80 -9.07 -0.98 7.89
C ALA A 80 -8.22 -2.15 7.37
N ARG A 81 -8.80 -3.33 7.16
CA ARG A 81 -8.11 -4.49 6.55
C ARG A 81 -7.62 -4.18 5.13
N SER A 82 -8.42 -3.48 4.34
CA SER A 82 -8.02 -3.08 2.98
C SER A 82 -6.82 -2.13 3.01
N ARG A 83 -6.80 -1.18 3.95
CA ARG A 83 -5.69 -0.25 4.15
C ARG A 83 -4.42 -0.96 4.65
N LEU A 84 -4.57 -1.91 5.55
CA LEU A 84 -3.46 -2.73 6.04
C LEU A 84 -2.86 -3.58 4.91
N ALA A 85 -3.71 -4.27 4.15
CA ALA A 85 -3.28 -5.06 3.00
C ALA A 85 -2.58 -4.20 1.93
N TRP A 86 -3.01 -2.94 1.76
CA TRP A 86 -2.31 -2.00 0.91
C TRP A 86 -0.91 -1.68 1.43
N LEU A 87 -0.76 -1.36 2.71
CA LEU A 87 0.55 -1.10 3.32
C LEU A 87 1.48 -2.31 3.21
N ASP A 88 0.95 -3.53 3.35
CA ASP A 88 1.72 -4.76 3.23
C ASP A 88 2.45 -4.87 1.88
N ILE A 89 1.86 -4.37 0.81
CA ILE A 89 2.43 -4.42 -0.54
C ILE A 89 3.10 -3.11 -0.99
N SER A 90 2.84 -1.99 -0.32
CA SER A 90 3.29 -0.67 -0.78
C SER A 90 4.45 -0.08 0.02
N LEU A 91 4.71 -0.55 1.23
CA LEU A 91 5.77 -0.01 2.08
C LEU A 91 7.17 -0.35 1.54
N PRO A 92 7.97 0.64 1.16
CA PRO A 92 9.26 0.41 0.50
C PRO A 92 10.28 -0.31 1.37
N GLN A 93 10.20 -0.17 2.70
CA GLN A 93 11.11 -0.83 3.62
C GLN A 93 10.91 -2.36 3.72
N ARG A 94 9.79 -2.87 3.25
CA ARG A 94 9.49 -4.30 3.26
C ARG A 94 10.33 -5.08 2.26
N GLY A 95 10.79 -4.43 1.18
CA GLY A 95 11.65 -5.02 0.17
C GLY A 95 10.98 -6.17 -0.60
N VAL A 96 11.77 -6.78 -1.49
CA VAL A 96 11.29 -7.86 -2.39
C VAL A 96 10.86 -9.12 -1.65
N ASN A 97 11.59 -9.51 -0.61
CA ASN A 97 11.29 -10.74 0.12
C ASN A 97 9.93 -10.63 0.83
N GLY A 98 9.63 -9.48 1.41
CA GLY A 98 8.31 -9.21 1.99
C GLY A 98 7.20 -9.32 0.97
N LEU A 99 7.38 -8.77 -0.24
CA LEU A 99 6.37 -8.82 -1.29
C LEU A 99 6.07 -10.24 -1.78
N THR A 100 7.07 -11.07 -2.00
CA THR A 100 6.87 -12.46 -2.46
C THR A 100 6.07 -13.30 -1.48
N GLU A 101 6.13 -13.00 -0.20
CA GLU A 101 5.34 -13.66 0.84
C GLU A 101 3.95 -13.05 0.98
N THR A 102 3.86 -11.74 0.87
CA THR A 102 2.64 -10.96 1.15
C THR A 102 1.64 -10.98 -0.01
N ILE A 103 2.11 -10.92 -1.26
CA ILE A 103 1.22 -10.90 -2.44
C ILE A 103 0.24 -12.07 -2.48
N PRO A 104 0.66 -13.33 -2.27
CA PRO A 104 -0.28 -14.46 -2.24
C PRO A 104 -1.31 -14.36 -1.10
N ALA A 105 -0.93 -13.79 0.04
CA ALA A 105 -1.84 -13.58 1.16
C ALA A 105 -2.89 -12.51 0.86
N VAL A 106 -2.46 -11.35 0.35
CA VAL A 106 -3.35 -10.26 -0.07
C VAL A 106 -4.28 -10.71 -1.19
N PHE A 107 -3.77 -11.45 -2.18
CA PHE A 107 -4.59 -11.99 -3.27
C PHE A 107 -5.70 -12.93 -2.75
N ARG A 108 -5.41 -13.74 -1.75
CA ARG A 108 -6.41 -14.61 -1.10
C ARG A 108 -7.51 -13.78 -0.44
N LEU A 109 -7.16 -12.70 0.26
CA LEU A 109 -8.12 -11.79 0.87
C LEU A 109 -9.00 -11.07 -0.17
N LEU A 110 -8.43 -10.69 -1.31
CA LEU A 110 -9.16 -10.09 -2.44
C LEU A 110 -10.16 -11.10 -3.04
N THR A 111 -9.72 -12.32 -3.30
CA THR A 111 -10.55 -13.39 -3.85
C THR A 111 -11.74 -13.71 -2.94
N ASN A 112 -11.51 -13.71 -1.63
CA ASN A 112 -12.54 -13.93 -0.62
C ASN A 112 -13.42 -12.69 -0.37
N LYS A 113 -13.16 -11.55 -1.05
CA LYS A 113 -13.84 -10.27 -0.84
C LYS A 113 -13.74 -9.70 0.58
N GLU A 114 -12.74 -10.13 1.33
CA GLU A 114 -12.45 -9.65 2.68
C GLU A 114 -11.83 -8.25 2.68
N VAL A 115 -11.14 -7.91 1.60
CA VAL A 115 -10.56 -6.60 1.34
C VAL A 115 -10.89 -6.12 -0.06
N ALA A 116 -10.79 -4.80 -0.26
CA ALA A 116 -10.87 -4.16 -1.57
C ALA A 116 -9.68 -3.22 -1.71
N LEU A 117 -8.79 -3.48 -2.65
CA LEU A 117 -7.72 -2.55 -2.97
C LEU A 117 -8.24 -1.42 -3.86
N PRO A 118 -7.76 -0.20 -3.67
CA PRO A 118 -8.08 0.89 -4.58
C PRO A 118 -7.48 0.63 -5.95
N SER A 119 -8.02 1.29 -6.97
CA SER A 119 -7.35 1.38 -8.26
C SER A 119 -6.01 2.07 -8.07
N PHE A 120 -4.93 1.44 -8.49
CA PHE A 120 -3.59 1.99 -8.39
C PHE A 120 -2.83 1.75 -9.70
N SER A 121 -1.93 2.67 -10.01
CA SER A 121 -0.93 2.46 -11.04
C SER A 121 0.37 2.03 -10.38
N VAL A 122 1.01 1.01 -10.92
CA VAL A 122 2.35 0.59 -10.50
C VAL A 122 3.43 1.44 -11.15
N THR A 123 3.08 2.22 -12.17
CA THR A 123 3.95 3.25 -12.73
C THR A 123 3.56 4.62 -12.17
N SER A 124 4.44 5.22 -11.43
CA SER A 124 4.37 6.63 -11.08
C SER A 124 5.67 7.31 -11.48
N ALA A 125 5.68 8.64 -11.52
CA ALA A 125 6.89 9.41 -11.74
C ALA A 125 7.93 9.23 -10.60
N LEU A 126 7.51 8.66 -9.49
CA LEU A 126 8.36 8.25 -8.38
C LEU A 126 8.82 6.80 -8.59
N PRO A 127 9.91 6.36 -7.92
CA PRO A 127 10.33 4.97 -7.96
C PRO A 127 9.13 4.07 -7.70
N SER A 128 8.85 3.17 -8.62
CA SER A 128 7.71 2.28 -8.47
C SER A 128 7.88 1.43 -7.21
N ILE A 129 6.78 0.89 -6.69
CA ILE A 129 6.82 -0.16 -5.66
C ILE A 129 7.80 -1.26 -6.06
N MET A 130 7.90 -1.50 -7.36
CA MET A 130 8.83 -2.45 -7.98
C MET A 130 10.30 -2.04 -7.81
N ASN A 131 10.62 -0.76 -7.72
CA ASN A 131 11.98 -0.25 -7.52
C ASN A 131 12.34 -0.15 -6.03
N GLY A 132 11.57 -0.79 -5.16
CA GLY A 132 11.65 -0.72 -3.71
C GLY A 132 13.03 -0.41 -3.18
N GLY A 133 13.15 0.75 -2.53
CA GLY A 133 14.43 1.41 -2.31
C GLY A 133 15.49 0.64 -1.52
N LYS A 134 15.12 -0.46 -0.86
CA LYS A 134 16.06 -1.20 0.00
C LYS A 134 16.78 -2.34 -0.72
N ASP A 135 16.18 -2.95 -1.73
CA ASP A 135 16.70 -4.18 -2.35
C ASP A 135 16.66 -4.15 -3.89
N PHE A 136 16.99 -3.01 -4.49
CA PHE A 136 16.96 -2.85 -5.95
C PHE A 136 17.74 -3.95 -6.69
N SER A 137 18.91 -4.33 -6.16
CA SER A 137 19.72 -5.41 -6.75
C SER A 137 19.08 -6.80 -6.62
N ALA A 138 18.23 -7.00 -5.61
CA ALA A 138 17.51 -8.25 -5.44
C ALA A 138 16.29 -8.32 -6.36
N TRP A 139 15.67 -7.19 -6.70
CA TRP A 139 14.60 -7.09 -7.69
C TRP A 139 15.07 -7.54 -9.07
N SER A 140 16.15 -6.96 -9.56
CA SER A 140 16.68 -7.28 -10.89
C SER A 140 17.07 -8.76 -11.07
N LYS A 141 17.33 -9.46 -9.97
CA LYS A 141 17.61 -10.92 -10.00
C LYS A 141 16.37 -11.80 -9.96
N LYS A 142 15.20 -11.23 -9.67
CA LYS A 142 13.94 -11.96 -9.49
C LYS A 142 12.82 -11.45 -10.40
N ASP A 143 13.16 -10.64 -11.41
CA ASP A 143 12.19 -9.98 -12.29
C ASP A 143 11.19 -10.95 -12.90
N ASP A 144 11.67 -12.07 -13.46
CA ASP A 144 10.80 -13.09 -14.04
C ASP A 144 9.82 -13.69 -13.03
N LEU A 145 10.30 -14.00 -11.83
CA LEU A 145 9.46 -14.55 -10.77
C LEU A 145 8.41 -13.55 -10.32
N LEU A 146 8.80 -12.30 -10.19
CA LEU A 146 7.91 -11.22 -9.77
C LEU A 146 6.86 -10.92 -10.83
N TYR A 147 7.26 -10.84 -12.10
CA TYR A 147 6.33 -10.67 -13.21
C TYR A 147 5.28 -11.77 -13.22
N GLN A 148 5.69 -13.02 -13.19
CA GLN A 148 4.77 -14.16 -13.18
C GLN A 148 3.86 -14.16 -11.95
N THR A 149 4.39 -13.77 -10.79
CA THR A 149 3.63 -13.70 -9.54
C THR A 149 2.61 -12.56 -9.56
N LEU A 150 2.98 -11.40 -10.12
CA LEU A 150 2.13 -10.20 -10.17
C LEU A 150 1.12 -10.23 -11.31
N ARG A 151 1.47 -10.81 -12.45
CA ARG A 151 0.61 -10.82 -13.64
C ARG A 151 -0.78 -11.37 -13.36
N ILE A 152 -0.87 -12.54 -12.72
CA ILE A 152 -2.15 -13.19 -12.46
C ILE A 152 -3.06 -12.35 -11.55
N PRO A 153 -2.63 -11.87 -10.36
CA PRO A 153 -3.47 -11.04 -9.52
C PRO A 153 -3.79 -9.68 -10.15
N VAL A 154 -2.85 -9.07 -10.86
CA VAL A 154 -3.08 -7.79 -11.54
C VAL A 154 -4.12 -7.96 -12.65
N GLU A 155 -4.01 -8.99 -13.49
CA GLU A 155 -5.00 -9.31 -14.53
C GLU A 155 -6.38 -9.57 -13.93
N ALA A 156 -6.46 -10.30 -12.82
CA ALA A 156 -7.71 -10.63 -12.16
C ALA A 156 -8.41 -9.39 -11.54
N VAL A 157 -7.65 -8.40 -11.06
CA VAL A 157 -8.18 -7.21 -10.38
C VAL A 157 -8.43 -6.07 -11.36
N LEU A 158 -7.53 -5.83 -12.32
CA LEU A 158 -7.56 -4.69 -13.23
C LEU A 158 -8.06 -5.05 -14.65
N GLY A 159 -8.24 -6.34 -14.94
CA GLY A 159 -8.62 -6.83 -16.27
C GLY A 159 -7.45 -6.90 -17.24
N LYS A 160 -7.68 -7.58 -18.39
CA LYS A 160 -6.64 -7.85 -19.40
C LYS A 160 -6.09 -6.60 -20.08
N ASP A 161 -6.91 -5.55 -20.17
CA ASP A 161 -6.57 -4.31 -20.86
C ASP A 161 -6.21 -3.18 -19.89
N GLY A 162 -5.98 -3.49 -18.60
CA GLY A 162 -5.67 -2.49 -17.59
C GLY A 162 -4.24 -1.96 -17.69
N PHE A 163 -4.06 -0.66 -17.44
CA PHE A 163 -2.73 -0.03 -17.38
C PHE A 163 -1.76 -0.77 -16.44
N GLY A 164 -2.26 -1.37 -15.36
CA GLY A 164 -1.44 -2.15 -14.43
C GLY A 164 -0.76 -3.36 -15.07
N LEU A 165 -1.36 -3.97 -16.09
CA LEU A 165 -0.74 -5.09 -16.82
C LEU A 165 0.35 -4.59 -17.77
N ALA A 166 0.11 -3.45 -18.43
CA ALA A 166 1.12 -2.79 -19.26
C ALA A 166 2.34 -2.38 -18.42
N ASP A 167 2.09 -1.86 -17.22
CA ASP A 167 3.13 -1.45 -16.28
C ASP A 167 3.98 -2.64 -15.80
N THR A 168 3.35 -3.78 -15.50
CA THR A 168 4.08 -5.01 -15.14
C THR A 168 4.92 -5.53 -16.32
N ALA A 169 4.41 -5.46 -17.54
CA ALA A 169 5.17 -5.86 -18.75
C ALA A 169 6.35 -4.92 -19.03
N ILE A 170 6.20 -3.61 -18.78
CA ILE A 170 7.29 -2.63 -18.88
C ILE A 170 8.37 -2.93 -17.83
N ALA A 171 7.99 -3.28 -16.62
CA ALA A 171 8.94 -3.65 -15.57
C ALA A 171 9.74 -4.92 -15.93
N GLU A 172 9.10 -5.92 -16.57
CA GLU A 172 9.78 -7.12 -17.07
C GLU A 172 10.80 -6.80 -18.19
N SER A 173 10.48 -5.81 -19.02
CA SER A 173 11.30 -5.47 -20.19
C SER A 173 12.57 -4.69 -19.89
N LYS A 174 12.77 -4.22 -18.67
CA LYS A 174 13.93 -3.43 -18.20
C LYS A 174 14.97 -4.28 -17.51
#